data_21bcd2c6463877087483a74d4ac46c50
#
_entry.id   21bcd2c6463877087483a74d4ac46c50
#
_cell.length_a   1.000
_cell.length_b   1.000
_cell.length_c   1.000
_cell.angle_alpha   90.00
_cell.angle_beta   90.00
_cell.angle_gamma   90.00
#
_symmetry.space_group_name_H-M   'P 1'
#
loop_
_entity.id
_entity.type
_entity.pdbx_description
1 polymer ?
#
loop_
_entity_poly.entity_id
_entity_poly.type
_entity_poly.pdbx_seq_one_letter_code
_entity_poly.pdbx_strand_id
1 'polypeptide(L)'
;MLNSFVPQMQNTSLVFQGGTALRLCYGAPRYSEDLDFSVGLDFYQAEKLNSLINENLIKQCNGEVSLKQPKDSIWNRNDVSNQTKVAKWFVKYDLNPNQRDIPLQKIKLEAASIGAHTSLIKNAICHYPQFFKGFPDLKIHVESCDEIMADKLLSFSASSYTRWRDLWDMNWMIEKSDITPATFPLLEYKILDYKTDSQEYKSNLENTIKNIPEFINSNEFLQEMKKMLPVETVKTTLLDPNYRLKMISNLSDIHREAFGNIKKPSAHQRLSERNHDLRQASKALSNERTDRQIDSFDKTEH
;
A
#
# COMPACT_ATOMS: atom_id res chain seq x y z
N MET A 1 9.45 -14.38 -6.82
CA MET A 1 8.16 -13.76 -7.19
C MET A 1 8.38 -12.44 -7.92
N LEU A 2 8.89 -11.38 -7.31
CA LEU A 2 9.08 -10.09 -8.02
C LEU A 2 9.89 -10.23 -9.32
N ASN A 3 10.94 -11.04 -9.35
CA ASN A 3 11.74 -11.30 -10.55
C ASN A 3 10.94 -11.83 -11.74
N SER A 4 9.82 -12.48 -11.49
CA SER A 4 9.04 -13.16 -12.53
C SER A 4 8.08 -12.23 -13.23
N PHE A 5 7.56 -11.24 -12.52
CA PHE A 5 6.52 -10.42 -13.08
C PHE A 5 6.83 -8.92 -13.12
N VAL A 6 7.81 -8.41 -12.35
CA VAL A 6 8.21 -7.01 -12.45
C VAL A 6 8.65 -6.60 -13.88
N PRO A 7 9.44 -7.39 -14.63
CA PRO A 7 9.77 -7.02 -16.01
C PRO A 7 8.55 -6.90 -16.92
N GLN A 8 7.50 -7.68 -16.65
CA GLN A 8 6.24 -7.64 -17.41
C GLN A 8 5.31 -6.52 -16.94
N MET A 9 5.54 -6.02 -15.72
CA MET A 9 4.82 -4.88 -15.13
C MET A 9 5.39 -3.52 -15.56
N GLN A 10 6.56 -3.46 -16.18
CA GLN A 10 7.15 -2.22 -16.70
C GLN A 10 6.24 -1.47 -17.68
N ASN A 11 5.29 -2.17 -18.31
CA ASN A 11 4.28 -1.60 -19.18
C ASN A 11 2.93 -1.33 -18.47
N THR A 12 2.86 -1.48 -17.16
CA THR A 12 1.66 -1.22 -16.35
C THR A 12 1.92 -0.06 -15.40
N SER A 13 0.89 0.67 -15.04
CA SER A 13 0.97 1.79 -14.08
C SER A 13 1.15 1.33 -12.64
N LEU A 14 1.68 0.13 -12.41
CA LEU A 14 1.88 -0.43 -11.07
C LEU A 14 3.06 0.25 -10.38
N VAL A 15 2.79 0.91 -9.27
CA VAL A 15 3.80 1.52 -8.42
C VAL A 15 3.83 0.79 -7.07
N PHE A 16 5.00 0.29 -6.70
CA PHE A 16 5.20 -0.46 -5.47
C PHE A 16 5.13 0.46 -4.25
N GLN A 17 4.44 0.05 -3.20
CA GLN A 17 4.22 0.85 -2.01
C GLN A 17 4.35 0.04 -0.72
N GLY A 18 4.20 0.70 0.42
CA GLY A 18 4.06 0.06 1.71
C GLY A 18 5.35 -0.49 2.32
N GLY A 19 5.20 -1.39 3.32
CA GLY A 19 6.33 -1.87 4.13
C GLY A 19 7.34 -2.70 3.36
N THR A 20 6.91 -3.48 2.37
CA THR A 20 7.82 -4.28 1.54
C THR A 20 8.59 -3.41 0.53
N ALA A 21 7.98 -2.33 0.05
CA ALA A 21 8.67 -1.32 -0.75
C ALA A 21 9.79 -0.65 0.07
N LEU A 22 9.51 -0.25 1.33
CA LEU A 22 10.54 0.27 2.23
C LEU A 22 11.70 -0.72 2.42
N ARG A 23 11.39 -2.01 2.60
CA ARG A 23 12.43 -3.03 2.75
C ARG A 23 13.25 -3.22 1.49
N LEU A 24 12.61 -3.46 0.36
CA LEU A 24 13.29 -3.88 -0.87
C LEU A 24 13.88 -2.72 -1.67
N CYS A 25 13.32 -1.51 -1.58
CA CYS A 25 13.76 -0.37 -2.39
C CYS A 25 14.51 0.70 -1.56
N TYR A 26 14.32 0.71 -0.23
CA TYR A 26 14.92 1.71 0.66
C TYR A 26 15.80 1.11 1.76
N GLY A 27 15.84 -0.20 1.92
CA GLY A 27 16.72 -0.90 2.85
C GLY A 27 16.23 -0.95 4.30
N ALA A 28 14.92 -0.80 4.53
CA ALA A 28 14.35 -0.93 5.86
C ALA A 28 14.62 -2.32 6.46
N PRO A 29 15.00 -2.41 7.75
CA PRO A 29 15.35 -3.69 8.37
C PRO A 29 14.15 -4.56 8.71
N ARG A 30 12.95 -3.97 8.82
CA ARG A 30 11.74 -4.69 9.22
C ARG A 30 11.33 -5.72 8.18
N TYR A 31 11.02 -6.93 8.64
CA TYR A 31 10.44 -7.97 7.78
C TYR A 31 9.05 -7.56 7.31
N SER A 32 8.74 -7.85 6.07
CA SER A 32 7.44 -7.59 5.45
C SER A 32 7.11 -8.70 4.46
N GLU A 33 5.85 -9.10 4.38
CA GLU A 33 5.39 -10.28 3.66
C GLU A 33 4.46 -9.92 2.49
N ASP A 34 3.76 -8.80 2.57
CA ASP A 34 2.77 -8.39 1.59
C ASP A 34 3.43 -7.57 0.46
N LEU A 35 2.90 -7.69 -0.75
CA LEU A 35 3.28 -6.90 -1.91
C LEU A 35 2.14 -5.97 -2.27
N ASP A 36 2.30 -4.69 -1.98
CA ASP A 36 1.26 -3.68 -2.14
C ASP A 36 1.60 -2.77 -3.33
N PHE A 37 0.62 -2.51 -4.20
CA PHE A 37 0.76 -1.68 -5.39
C PHE A 37 -0.37 -0.67 -5.52
N SER A 38 -0.01 0.55 -5.90
CA SER A 38 -0.91 1.57 -6.43
C SER A 38 -1.06 1.39 -7.94
N VAL A 39 -2.28 1.41 -8.46
CA VAL A 39 -2.56 1.18 -9.90
C VAL A 39 -3.34 2.33 -10.54
N GLY A 40 -4.19 3.01 -9.79
CA GLY A 40 -4.97 4.14 -10.27
C GLY A 40 -5.95 3.78 -11.40
N LEU A 41 -5.96 4.60 -12.45
CA LEU A 41 -6.90 4.47 -13.57
C LEU A 41 -6.80 3.14 -14.33
N ASP A 42 -5.64 2.50 -14.28
CA ASP A 42 -5.41 1.21 -14.94
C ASP A 42 -5.80 0.00 -14.09
N PHE A 43 -6.53 0.23 -12.99
CA PHE A 43 -6.92 -0.81 -12.04
C PHE A 43 -7.51 -2.05 -12.72
N TYR A 44 -8.38 -1.87 -13.71
CA TYR A 44 -8.99 -2.98 -14.43
C TYR A 44 -8.00 -3.77 -15.29
N GLN A 45 -6.88 -3.18 -15.68
CA GLN A 45 -5.81 -3.89 -16.37
C GLN A 45 -5.03 -4.82 -15.43
N ALA A 46 -5.12 -4.61 -14.11
CA ALA A 46 -4.54 -5.49 -13.12
C ALA A 46 -5.16 -6.91 -13.12
N GLU A 47 -6.31 -7.11 -13.75
CA GLU A 47 -6.87 -8.44 -14.01
C GLU A 47 -5.87 -9.34 -14.78
N LYS A 48 -5.06 -8.76 -15.66
CA LYS A 48 -4.00 -9.47 -16.39
C LYS A 48 -2.96 -10.10 -15.46
N LEU A 49 -2.82 -9.60 -14.23
CA LEU A 49 -1.95 -10.22 -13.22
C LEU A 49 -2.39 -11.65 -12.87
N ASN A 50 -3.67 -12.00 -13.05
CA ASN A 50 -4.16 -13.36 -12.86
C ASN A 50 -3.35 -14.37 -13.68
N SER A 51 -3.20 -14.13 -14.99
CA SER A 51 -2.44 -14.98 -15.90
C SER A 51 -0.94 -14.92 -15.59
N LEU A 52 -0.41 -13.71 -15.40
CA LEU A 52 1.01 -13.50 -15.14
C LEU A 52 1.50 -14.20 -13.86
N ILE A 53 0.71 -14.10 -12.78
CA ILE A 53 1.04 -14.77 -11.52
C ILE A 53 0.98 -16.30 -11.69
N ASN A 54 -0.08 -16.81 -12.32
CA ASN A 54 -0.22 -18.24 -12.56
C ASN A 54 0.93 -18.80 -13.40
N GLU A 55 1.22 -18.18 -14.54
CA GLU A 55 2.23 -18.70 -15.47
C GLU A 55 3.65 -18.66 -14.91
N ASN A 56 3.99 -17.60 -14.17
CA ASN A 56 5.36 -17.42 -13.70
C ASN A 56 5.63 -18.10 -12.37
N LEU A 57 4.66 -18.11 -11.43
CA LEU A 57 4.85 -18.74 -10.14
C LEU A 57 4.84 -20.26 -10.22
N ILE A 58 3.90 -20.82 -10.98
CA ILE A 58 3.81 -22.28 -11.15
C ILE A 58 5.06 -22.83 -11.85
N LYS A 59 5.61 -22.12 -12.83
CA LYS A 59 6.81 -22.52 -13.55
C LYS A 59 8.11 -22.43 -12.75
N GLN A 60 8.18 -21.54 -11.76
CA GLN A 60 9.43 -21.25 -11.04
C GLN A 60 9.52 -21.90 -9.65
N CYS A 61 8.41 -22.39 -9.13
CA CYS A 61 8.40 -23.07 -7.84
C CYS A 61 8.47 -24.59 -8.05
N ASN A 62 9.49 -25.25 -7.47
CA ASN A 62 9.62 -26.68 -7.47
C ASN A 62 8.64 -27.41 -6.52
N GLY A 63 7.70 -26.70 -5.91
CA GLY A 63 6.72 -27.19 -4.97
C GLY A 63 5.28 -26.93 -5.41
N GLU A 64 4.31 -27.41 -4.63
CA GLU A 64 2.91 -27.09 -4.86
C GLU A 64 2.65 -25.61 -4.59
N VAL A 65 2.13 -24.92 -5.60
CA VAL A 65 1.71 -23.53 -5.52
C VAL A 65 0.23 -23.44 -5.75
N SER A 66 -0.49 -22.84 -4.83
CA SER A 66 -1.90 -22.51 -5.03
C SER A 66 -2.12 -20.98 -5.06
N LEU A 67 -2.88 -20.53 -6.04
CA LEU A 67 -3.23 -19.12 -6.21
C LEU A 67 -4.74 -18.95 -5.96
N LYS A 68 -5.08 -18.12 -4.96
CA LYS A 68 -6.42 -17.58 -4.80
C LYS A 68 -6.46 -16.20 -5.45
N GLN A 69 -7.24 -16.07 -6.49
CA GLN A 69 -7.47 -14.83 -7.23
C GLN A 69 -8.52 -13.93 -6.55
N PRO A 70 -8.56 -12.62 -6.88
CA PRO A 70 -9.67 -11.75 -6.50
C PRO A 70 -11.00 -12.29 -7.03
N LYS A 71 -12.09 -11.86 -6.40
CA LYS A 71 -13.43 -12.16 -6.94
C LYS A 71 -13.67 -11.39 -8.24
N ASP A 72 -14.32 -12.01 -9.22
CA ASP A 72 -14.61 -11.38 -10.52
C ASP A 72 -15.39 -10.07 -10.40
N SER A 73 -16.26 -9.96 -9.38
CA SER A 73 -17.04 -8.75 -9.11
C SER A 73 -16.18 -7.48 -8.90
N ILE A 74 -14.90 -7.63 -8.51
CA ILE A 74 -14.02 -6.46 -8.29
C ILE A 74 -13.69 -5.76 -9.62
N TRP A 75 -13.75 -6.50 -10.73
CA TRP A 75 -13.47 -6.00 -12.08
C TRP A 75 -14.69 -5.37 -12.75
N ASN A 76 -15.86 -5.38 -12.09
CA ASN A 76 -17.05 -4.76 -12.64
C ASN A 76 -16.88 -3.23 -12.72
N ARG A 77 -16.83 -2.71 -13.96
CA ARG A 77 -16.71 -1.28 -14.25
C ARG A 77 -18.00 -0.51 -13.96
N ASN A 78 -19.14 -1.20 -13.97
CA ASN A 78 -20.46 -0.60 -13.69
C ASN A 78 -20.75 -0.47 -12.20
N ASP A 79 -19.82 -0.91 -11.33
CA ASP A 79 -19.92 -0.68 -9.90
C ASP A 79 -19.66 0.79 -9.60
N VAL A 80 -20.74 1.53 -9.41
CA VAL A 80 -20.77 2.98 -9.12
C VAL A 80 -20.40 3.26 -7.65
N SER A 81 -20.03 2.22 -6.86
CA SER A 81 -19.58 2.45 -5.51
C SER A 81 -18.35 3.35 -5.54
N ASN A 82 -18.47 4.50 -4.89
CA ASN A 82 -17.41 5.50 -4.75
C ASN A 82 -16.27 5.01 -3.85
N GLN A 83 -16.14 3.69 -3.63
CA GLN A 83 -15.17 3.10 -2.72
C GLN A 83 -13.88 2.72 -3.46
N THR A 84 -12.75 2.90 -2.78
CA THR A 84 -11.48 2.38 -3.23
C THR A 84 -11.55 0.87 -3.38
N LYS A 85 -11.26 0.36 -4.58
CA LYS A 85 -11.20 -1.07 -4.86
C LYS A 85 -9.79 -1.58 -4.59
N VAL A 86 -9.69 -2.76 -3.97
CA VAL A 86 -8.41 -3.44 -3.72
C VAL A 86 -8.54 -4.88 -4.18
N ALA A 87 -7.84 -5.22 -5.25
CA ALA A 87 -7.71 -6.60 -5.72
C ALA A 87 -6.67 -7.34 -4.88
N LYS A 88 -7.00 -8.55 -4.41
CA LYS A 88 -6.15 -9.33 -3.50
C LYS A 88 -5.89 -10.71 -4.06
N TRP A 89 -4.62 -11.06 -4.23
CA TRP A 89 -4.15 -12.40 -4.57
C TRP A 89 -3.47 -13.01 -3.36
N PHE A 90 -3.69 -14.29 -3.14
CA PHE A 90 -2.99 -15.04 -2.11
C PHE A 90 -2.27 -16.21 -2.76
N VAL A 91 -0.95 -16.18 -2.70
CA VAL A 91 -0.09 -17.25 -3.17
C VAL A 91 0.36 -18.07 -1.97
N LYS A 92 0.09 -19.37 -1.99
CA LYS A 92 0.57 -20.30 -0.97
C LYS A 92 1.62 -21.20 -1.59
N TYR A 93 2.70 -21.44 -0.87
CA TYR A 93 3.78 -22.34 -1.26
C TYR A 93 3.90 -23.45 -0.24
N ASP A 94 4.10 -24.64 -0.75
CA ASP A 94 4.63 -25.74 0.03
C ASP A 94 6.14 -25.84 -0.24
N LEU A 95 6.94 -25.42 0.72
CA LEU A 95 8.40 -25.50 0.63
C LEU A 95 8.92 -26.89 0.99
N ASN A 96 8.12 -27.69 1.70
CA ASN A 96 8.48 -29.02 2.17
C ASN A 96 7.31 -30.00 2.03
N PRO A 97 6.97 -30.42 0.81
CA PRO A 97 5.80 -31.26 0.55
C PRO A 97 5.81 -32.61 1.30
N ASN A 98 6.98 -33.00 1.80
CA ASN A 98 7.17 -34.22 2.61
C ASN A 98 7.01 -34.00 4.12
N GLN A 99 6.79 -32.79 4.60
CA GLN A 99 6.66 -32.44 6.03
C GLN A 99 5.34 -31.69 6.28
N ARG A 100 4.28 -32.46 6.53
CA ARG A 100 2.91 -31.94 6.72
C ARG A 100 2.73 -31.01 7.91
N ASP A 101 3.67 -31.01 8.86
CA ASP A 101 3.61 -30.21 10.09
C ASP A 101 4.14 -28.78 9.89
N ILE A 102 4.73 -28.48 8.74
CA ILE A 102 5.20 -27.11 8.41
C ILE A 102 4.07 -26.35 7.74
N PRO A 103 3.65 -25.20 8.29
CA PRO A 103 2.63 -24.36 7.67
C PRO A 103 3.05 -23.89 6.27
N LEU A 104 2.10 -23.87 5.34
CA LEU A 104 2.31 -23.29 4.01
C LEU A 104 2.73 -21.83 4.14
N GLN A 105 3.75 -21.43 3.41
CA GLN A 105 4.11 -20.02 3.28
C GLN A 105 3.05 -19.31 2.44
N LYS A 106 2.65 -18.11 2.87
CA LYS A 106 1.64 -17.32 2.19
C LYS A 106 2.17 -15.93 1.88
N ILE A 107 2.08 -15.54 0.62
CA ILE A 107 2.33 -14.17 0.20
C ILE A 107 1.01 -13.57 -0.27
N LYS A 108 0.70 -12.38 0.21
CA LYS A 108 -0.42 -11.59 -0.25
C LYS A 108 0.10 -10.52 -1.22
N LEU A 109 -0.59 -10.36 -2.36
CA LEU A 109 -0.39 -9.26 -3.27
C LEU A 109 -1.68 -8.44 -3.31
N GLU A 110 -1.56 -7.13 -3.18
CA GLU A 110 -2.68 -6.20 -3.25
C GLU A 110 -2.42 -5.15 -4.34
N ALA A 111 -3.45 -4.85 -5.11
CA ALA A 111 -3.45 -3.75 -6.07
C ALA A 111 -4.63 -2.83 -5.78
N ALA A 112 -4.34 -1.57 -5.46
CA ALA A 112 -5.34 -0.57 -5.13
C ALA A 112 -5.73 0.25 -6.37
N SER A 113 -6.99 0.63 -6.49
CA SER A 113 -7.50 1.51 -7.54
C SER A 113 -7.10 2.99 -7.35
N ILE A 114 -6.31 3.28 -6.35
CA ILE A 114 -5.70 4.59 -6.12
C ILE A 114 -4.37 4.66 -6.85
N GLY A 115 -4.13 5.76 -7.55
CA GLY A 115 -2.86 6.01 -8.23
C GLY A 115 -1.80 6.55 -7.28
N ALA A 116 -0.54 6.26 -7.58
CA ALA A 116 0.58 6.92 -6.93
C ALA A 116 0.74 8.34 -7.50
N HIS A 117 1.08 9.28 -6.64
CA HIS A 117 1.43 10.66 -7.02
C HIS A 117 2.91 10.81 -7.35
N THR A 118 3.73 9.83 -6.91
CA THR A 118 5.16 9.75 -7.23
C THR A 118 5.48 8.38 -7.81
N SER A 119 6.49 8.33 -8.67
CA SER A 119 6.99 7.07 -9.21
C SER A 119 8.48 7.20 -9.46
N LEU A 120 9.27 6.60 -8.59
CA LEU A 120 10.72 6.53 -8.69
C LEU A 120 11.15 5.16 -9.20
N ILE A 121 12.22 5.09 -9.95
CA ILE A 121 12.81 3.81 -10.36
C ILE A 121 13.95 3.50 -9.39
N LYS A 122 13.84 2.39 -8.65
CA LYS A 122 14.88 1.90 -7.73
C LYS A 122 15.22 0.45 -8.01
N ASN A 123 16.47 0.09 -7.74
CA ASN A 123 16.91 -1.29 -7.79
C ASN A 123 16.49 -2.02 -6.51
N ALA A 124 15.98 -3.24 -6.65
CA ALA A 124 15.68 -4.08 -5.51
C ALA A 124 16.97 -4.46 -4.76
N ILE A 125 16.94 -4.32 -3.44
CA ILE A 125 18.04 -4.65 -2.54
C ILE A 125 17.99 -6.13 -2.17
N CYS A 126 19.07 -6.86 -2.42
CA CYS A 126 19.24 -8.22 -1.94
C CYS A 126 19.66 -8.24 -0.46
N HIS A 127 18.73 -8.53 0.44
CA HIS A 127 19.01 -8.59 1.89
C HIS A 127 19.78 -9.85 2.32
N TYR A 128 19.86 -10.86 1.46
CA TYR A 128 20.48 -12.16 1.78
C TYR A 128 21.40 -12.62 0.64
N PRO A 129 22.46 -11.84 0.32
CA PRO A 129 23.33 -12.15 -0.83
C PRO A 129 24.02 -13.52 -0.73
N GLN A 130 24.19 -14.04 0.49
CA GLN A 130 24.76 -15.38 0.71
C GLN A 130 23.87 -16.52 0.17
N PHE A 131 22.55 -16.31 0.03
CA PHE A 131 21.61 -17.29 -0.49
C PHE A 131 21.25 -17.08 -1.97
N PHE A 132 21.54 -15.89 -2.51
CA PHE A 132 21.12 -15.50 -3.86
C PHE A 132 22.32 -15.11 -4.72
N LYS A 133 23.05 -16.10 -5.23
CA LYS A 133 24.11 -15.86 -6.23
C LYS A 133 23.45 -15.33 -7.51
N GLY A 134 23.88 -14.13 -7.95
CA GLY A 134 23.35 -13.53 -9.18
C GLY A 134 21.94 -12.97 -9.02
N PHE A 135 21.64 -12.32 -7.87
CA PHE A 135 20.40 -11.56 -7.71
C PHE A 135 20.28 -10.57 -8.87
N PRO A 136 19.21 -10.61 -9.68
CA PRO A 136 19.09 -9.78 -10.86
C PRO A 136 18.97 -8.30 -10.49
N ASP A 137 19.47 -7.44 -11.38
CA ASP A 137 19.25 -6.00 -11.31
C ASP A 137 17.77 -5.72 -11.64
N LEU A 138 16.96 -5.74 -10.60
CA LEU A 138 15.51 -5.62 -10.71
C LEU A 138 15.10 -4.18 -10.45
N LYS A 139 14.78 -3.44 -11.51
CA LYS A 139 14.26 -2.08 -11.45
C LYS A 139 12.77 -2.09 -11.17
N ILE A 140 12.35 -1.37 -10.14
CA ILE A 140 10.96 -1.32 -9.68
C ILE A 140 10.50 0.13 -9.64
N HIS A 141 9.32 0.40 -10.18
CA HIS A 141 8.60 1.64 -9.93
C HIS A 141 8.07 1.62 -8.51
N VAL A 142 8.44 2.61 -7.71
CA VAL A 142 8.13 2.66 -6.27
C VAL A 142 7.75 4.09 -5.88
N GLU A 143 6.81 4.22 -4.94
CA GLU A 143 6.48 5.51 -4.32
C GLU A 143 7.69 6.10 -3.60
N SER A 144 7.78 7.44 -3.56
CA SER A 144 8.78 8.12 -2.73
C SER A 144 8.55 7.85 -1.24
N CYS A 145 9.59 8.03 -0.42
CA CYS A 145 9.42 7.94 1.04
C CYS A 145 8.39 8.95 1.56
N ASP A 146 8.33 10.15 0.98
CA ASP A 146 7.31 11.16 1.32
C ASP A 146 5.89 10.67 1.07
N GLU A 147 5.64 9.99 -0.05
CA GLU A 147 4.31 9.44 -0.34
C GLU A 147 3.98 8.25 0.56
N ILE A 148 4.92 7.33 0.78
CA ILE A 148 4.73 6.23 1.73
C ILE A 148 4.47 6.76 3.15
N MET A 149 5.14 7.85 3.55
CA MET A 149 4.89 8.52 4.84
C MET A 149 3.46 9.08 4.88
N ALA A 150 3.02 9.74 3.82
CA ALA A 150 1.66 10.29 3.72
C ALA A 150 0.60 9.20 3.85
N ASP A 151 0.77 8.06 3.16
CA ASP A 151 -0.12 6.91 3.28
C ASP A 151 -0.15 6.34 4.71
N LYS A 152 0.99 6.28 5.39
CA LYS A 152 1.07 5.79 6.76
C LYS A 152 0.45 6.75 7.77
N LEU A 153 0.67 8.05 7.63
CA LEU A 153 0.03 9.07 8.45
C LEU A 153 -1.49 8.98 8.33
N LEU A 154 -2.00 8.87 7.09
CA LEU A 154 -3.43 8.73 6.84
C LEU A 154 -3.97 7.42 7.42
N SER A 155 -3.37 6.30 7.04
CA SER A 155 -3.89 4.97 7.41
C SER A 155 -3.80 4.70 8.91
N PHE A 156 -2.76 5.18 9.59
CA PHE A 156 -2.60 5.00 11.04
C PHE A 156 -3.70 5.72 11.82
N SER A 157 -3.95 6.99 11.49
CA SER A 157 -4.94 7.81 12.19
C SER A 157 -6.40 7.51 11.79
N ALA A 158 -6.63 6.99 10.58
CA ALA A 158 -7.97 6.65 10.10
C ALA A 158 -8.39 5.19 10.42
N SER A 159 -7.47 4.35 10.88
CA SER A 159 -7.75 2.94 11.14
C SER A 159 -8.52 2.74 12.45
N SER A 160 -9.46 1.78 12.45
CA SER A 160 -10.16 1.33 13.65
C SER A 160 -9.32 0.44 14.58
N TYR A 161 -8.13 0.03 14.16
CA TYR A 161 -7.17 -0.77 14.93
C TYR A 161 -5.76 -0.17 14.82
N THR A 162 -4.94 -0.38 15.84
CA THR A 162 -3.59 0.18 15.89
C THR A 162 -2.65 -0.57 14.94
N ARG A 163 -2.07 0.16 14.01
CA ARG A 163 -1.15 -0.35 12.99
C ARG A 163 0.31 -0.25 13.50
N TRP A 164 0.69 -1.11 14.43
CA TRP A 164 1.99 -1.06 15.13
C TRP A 164 3.19 -0.94 14.19
N ARG A 165 3.16 -1.63 13.05
CA ARG A 165 4.22 -1.61 12.05
C ARG A 165 4.40 -0.25 11.40
N ASP A 166 3.32 0.52 11.27
CA ASP A 166 3.40 1.85 10.66
C ASP A 166 4.13 2.85 11.58
N LEU A 167 3.99 2.74 12.91
CA LEU A 167 4.76 3.55 13.85
C LEU A 167 6.27 3.33 13.68
N TRP A 168 6.68 2.06 13.55
CA TRP A 168 8.08 1.73 13.31
C TRP A 168 8.57 2.28 11.96
N ASP A 169 7.83 2.04 10.90
CA ASP A 169 8.20 2.45 9.54
C ASP A 169 8.32 3.97 9.43
N MET A 170 7.36 4.73 10.01
CA MET A 170 7.42 6.20 10.05
C MET A 170 8.65 6.70 10.78
N ASN A 171 8.95 6.18 11.97
CA ASN A 171 10.15 6.57 12.71
C ASN A 171 11.42 6.24 11.94
N TRP A 172 11.48 5.05 11.32
CA TRP A 172 12.63 4.64 10.52
C TRP A 172 12.89 5.61 9.35
N MET A 173 11.84 6.01 8.61
CA MET A 173 11.97 6.99 7.52
C MET A 173 12.46 8.36 8.02
N ILE A 174 11.98 8.83 9.17
CA ILE A 174 12.45 10.07 9.80
C ILE A 174 13.94 9.98 10.15
N GLU A 175 14.37 8.89 10.78
CA GLU A 175 15.78 8.71 11.17
C GLU A 175 16.74 8.59 9.98
N LYS A 176 16.27 8.11 8.84
CA LYS A 176 17.01 8.08 7.57
C LYS A 176 17.10 9.44 6.88
N SER A 177 16.35 10.43 7.36
CA SER A 177 16.23 11.75 6.72
C SER A 177 15.72 11.65 5.26
N ASP A 178 14.91 10.64 4.98
CA ASP A 178 14.30 10.41 3.66
C ASP A 178 12.97 11.18 3.49
N ILE A 179 12.57 11.96 4.52
CA ILE A 179 11.31 12.69 4.56
C ILE A 179 11.57 14.19 4.39
N THR A 180 10.77 14.81 3.54
CA THR A 180 10.83 16.23 3.21
C THR A 180 9.46 16.91 3.45
N PRO A 181 9.37 18.24 3.38
CA PRO A 181 8.08 18.93 3.42
C PRO A 181 7.08 18.52 2.33
N ALA A 182 7.54 17.81 1.27
CA ALA A 182 6.65 17.27 0.23
C ALA A 182 5.66 16.22 0.74
N THR A 183 5.90 15.62 1.91
CA THR A 183 4.98 14.69 2.59
C THR A 183 3.58 15.31 2.79
N PHE A 184 3.49 16.58 3.16
CA PHE A 184 2.21 17.18 3.56
C PHE A 184 1.27 17.47 2.38
N PRO A 185 1.71 18.03 1.25
CA PRO A 185 0.89 18.07 0.04
C PRO A 185 0.45 16.68 -0.44
N LEU A 186 1.32 15.67 -0.34
CA LEU A 186 0.98 14.29 -0.68
C LEU A 186 -0.08 13.72 0.26
N LEU A 187 -0.02 14.04 1.56
CA LEU A 187 -1.05 13.67 2.52
C LEU A 187 -2.40 14.30 2.17
N GLU A 188 -2.43 15.57 1.76
CA GLU A 188 -3.66 16.22 1.29
C GLU A 188 -4.25 15.49 0.07
N TYR A 189 -3.43 15.09 -0.91
CA TYR A 189 -3.87 14.30 -2.05
C TYR A 189 -4.41 12.93 -1.63
N LYS A 190 -3.74 12.21 -0.73
CA LYS A 190 -4.21 10.91 -0.23
C LYS A 190 -5.54 11.04 0.53
N ILE A 191 -5.75 12.10 1.32
CA ILE A 191 -7.04 12.37 1.98
C ILE A 191 -8.17 12.50 0.94
N LEU A 192 -7.90 13.16 -0.18
CA LEU A 192 -8.87 13.31 -1.28
C LEU A 192 -9.12 11.99 -2.00
N ASP A 193 -8.07 11.26 -2.35
CA ASP A 193 -8.15 9.98 -3.06
C ASP A 193 -8.95 8.93 -2.28
N TYR A 194 -8.71 8.85 -0.97
CA TYR A 194 -9.44 7.94 -0.09
C TYR A 194 -10.80 8.50 0.37
N LYS A 195 -11.16 9.72 -0.07
CA LYS A 195 -12.41 10.40 0.30
C LYS A 195 -12.62 10.47 1.81
N THR A 196 -11.53 10.64 2.53
CA THR A 196 -11.53 10.77 3.98
C THR A 196 -12.06 12.14 4.36
N ASP A 197 -12.99 12.21 5.33
CA ASP A 197 -13.44 13.50 5.85
C ASP A 197 -12.30 14.20 6.61
N SER A 198 -11.93 15.39 6.16
CA SER A 198 -10.79 16.14 6.71
C SER A 198 -10.98 16.56 8.16
N GLN A 199 -12.22 16.77 8.63
CA GLN A 199 -12.49 17.15 10.02
C GLN A 199 -12.40 15.92 10.93
N GLU A 200 -12.98 14.81 10.52
CA GLU A 200 -12.87 13.53 11.20
C GLU A 200 -11.40 13.10 11.28
N TYR A 201 -10.67 13.18 10.16
CA TYR A 201 -9.25 12.86 10.13
C TYR A 201 -8.43 13.74 11.08
N LYS A 202 -8.69 15.06 11.13
CA LYS A 202 -8.04 15.96 12.09
C LYS A 202 -8.31 15.55 13.55
N SER A 203 -9.54 15.21 13.87
CA SER A 203 -9.90 14.74 15.22
C SER A 203 -9.15 13.45 15.57
N ASN A 204 -9.10 12.52 14.65
CA ASN A 204 -8.38 11.25 14.83
C ASN A 204 -6.86 11.48 14.98
N LEU A 205 -6.30 12.39 14.20
CA LEU A 205 -4.88 12.76 14.27
C LEU A 205 -4.54 13.41 15.64
N GLU A 206 -5.41 14.28 16.16
CA GLU A 206 -5.24 14.86 17.50
C GLU A 206 -5.23 13.77 18.58
N ASN A 207 -6.14 12.80 18.49
CA ASN A 207 -6.16 11.67 19.41
C ASN A 207 -4.90 10.79 19.26
N THR A 208 -4.45 10.58 18.04
CA THR A 208 -3.18 9.86 17.76
C THR A 208 -2.01 10.54 18.46
N ILE A 209 -1.85 11.86 18.32
CA ILE A 209 -0.77 12.63 18.95
C ILE A 209 -0.74 12.44 20.47
N LYS A 210 -1.92 12.45 21.11
CA LYS A 210 -2.05 12.26 22.56
C LYS A 210 -1.61 10.86 23.01
N ASN A 211 -1.86 9.85 22.17
CA ASN A 211 -1.66 8.43 22.53
C ASN A 211 -0.33 7.85 22.05
N ILE A 212 0.48 8.57 21.24
CA ILE A 212 1.79 8.10 20.78
C ILE A 212 2.68 7.58 21.93
N PRO A 213 2.82 8.28 23.08
CA PRO A 213 3.63 7.78 24.19
C PRO A 213 3.16 6.43 24.74
N GLU A 214 1.84 6.24 24.84
CA GLU A 214 1.23 5.00 25.30
C GLU A 214 1.47 3.88 24.26
N PHE A 215 1.25 4.17 22.98
CA PHE A 215 1.47 3.21 21.89
C PHE A 215 2.89 2.67 21.89
N ILE A 216 3.91 3.55 21.95
CA ILE A 216 5.33 3.14 21.87
C ILE A 216 5.77 2.36 23.13
N ASN A 217 5.16 2.61 24.28
CA ASN A 217 5.47 1.89 25.51
C ASN A 217 4.55 0.68 25.75
N SER A 218 3.59 0.42 24.88
CA SER A 218 2.69 -0.72 25.02
C SER A 218 3.41 -2.05 24.83
N ASN A 219 2.93 -3.08 25.53
CA ASN A 219 3.46 -4.43 25.35
C ASN A 219 3.13 -4.99 23.96
N GLU A 220 1.98 -4.63 23.41
CA GLU A 220 1.50 -5.03 22.10
C GLU A 220 2.46 -4.56 20.99
N PHE A 221 2.87 -3.30 21.01
CA PHE A 221 3.88 -2.75 20.10
C PHE A 221 5.19 -3.51 20.20
N LEU A 222 5.68 -3.69 21.43
CA LEU A 222 6.96 -4.37 21.66
C LEU A 222 6.93 -5.83 21.19
N GLN A 223 5.85 -6.55 21.43
CA GLN A 223 5.72 -7.95 21.01
C GLN A 223 5.57 -8.09 19.48
N GLU A 224 4.80 -7.21 18.86
CA GLU A 224 4.65 -7.21 17.39
C GLU A 224 6.00 -6.90 16.72
N MET A 225 6.70 -5.87 17.18
CA MET A 225 7.96 -5.47 16.57
C MET A 225 9.10 -6.47 16.82
N LYS A 226 9.12 -7.17 17.95
CA LYS A 226 10.08 -8.27 18.19
C LYS A 226 9.97 -9.40 17.17
N LYS A 227 8.77 -9.65 16.63
CA LYS A 227 8.57 -10.65 15.57
C LYS A 227 9.03 -10.17 14.21
N MET A 228 8.97 -8.85 13.99
CA MET A 228 9.17 -8.22 12.69
C MET A 228 10.55 -7.60 12.49
N LEU A 229 11.43 -7.61 13.50
CA LEU A 229 12.75 -7.01 13.44
C LEU A 229 13.85 -8.03 13.68
N PRO A 230 15.04 -7.84 13.06
CA PRO A 230 16.23 -8.58 13.43
C PRO A 230 16.55 -8.41 14.92
N VAL A 231 17.03 -9.47 15.55
CA VAL A 231 17.33 -9.48 17.00
C VAL A 231 18.26 -8.34 17.41
N GLU A 232 19.30 -8.06 16.63
CA GLU A 232 20.23 -6.97 16.92
C GLU A 232 19.56 -5.60 16.82
N THR A 233 18.65 -5.39 15.86
CA THR A 233 17.86 -4.16 15.77
C THR A 233 16.98 -4.00 17.02
N VAL A 234 16.31 -5.07 17.48
CA VAL A 234 15.50 -5.03 18.70
C VAL A 234 16.34 -4.58 19.90
N LYS A 235 17.54 -5.15 20.07
CA LYS A 235 18.44 -4.82 21.19
C LYS A 235 18.88 -3.37 21.19
N THR A 236 19.25 -2.85 20.02
CA THR A 236 19.81 -1.50 19.88
C THR A 236 18.76 -0.39 19.77
N THR A 237 17.46 -0.76 19.66
CA THR A 237 16.36 0.20 19.50
C THR A 237 15.27 0.00 20.54
N LEU A 238 14.42 -1.00 20.38
CA LEU A 238 13.20 -1.17 21.20
C LEU A 238 13.49 -1.39 22.68
N LEU A 239 14.61 -2.04 23.01
CA LEU A 239 15.02 -2.28 24.39
C LEU A 239 15.78 -1.09 25.01
N ASP A 240 16.19 -0.10 24.22
CA ASP A 240 16.78 1.14 24.71
C ASP A 240 15.68 2.18 25.01
N PRO A 241 15.51 2.60 26.28
CA PRO A 241 14.53 3.62 26.65
C PRO A 241 14.77 4.96 25.95
N ASN A 242 16.03 5.34 25.71
CA ASN A 242 16.36 6.60 25.04
C ASN A 242 15.93 6.58 23.58
N TYR A 243 16.09 5.43 22.91
CA TYR A 243 15.58 5.27 21.55
C TYR A 243 14.06 5.42 21.50
N ARG A 244 13.33 4.81 22.44
CA ARG A 244 11.87 4.95 22.48
C ARG A 244 11.43 6.39 22.76
N LEU A 245 12.12 7.11 23.65
CA LEU A 245 11.84 8.54 23.87
C LEU A 245 12.05 9.37 22.60
N LYS A 246 13.14 9.12 21.87
CA LYS A 246 13.40 9.76 20.57
C LYS A 246 12.30 9.41 19.56
N MET A 247 11.87 8.15 19.51
CA MET A 247 10.79 7.69 18.64
C MET A 247 9.46 8.39 18.96
N ILE A 248 9.13 8.57 20.25
CA ILE A 248 7.96 9.33 20.69
C ILE A 248 8.04 10.77 20.19
N SER A 249 9.20 11.44 20.34
CA SER A 249 9.40 12.80 19.84
C SER A 249 9.20 12.88 18.34
N ASN A 250 9.94 12.07 17.57
CA ASN A 250 9.89 12.04 16.12
C ASN A 250 8.45 11.87 15.59
N LEU A 251 7.73 10.87 16.13
CA LEU A 251 6.36 10.58 15.72
C LEU A 251 5.39 11.69 16.14
N SER A 252 5.55 12.25 17.35
CA SER A 252 4.72 13.36 17.79
C SER A 252 4.91 14.59 16.92
N ASP A 253 6.13 14.87 16.51
CA ASP A 253 6.47 16.04 15.71
C ASP A 253 5.90 15.92 14.30
N ILE A 254 6.11 14.80 13.60
CA ILE A 254 5.56 14.61 12.24
C ILE A 254 4.03 14.64 12.23
N HIS A 255 3.37 14.09 13.25
CA HIS A 255 1.90 14.14 13.36
C HIS A 255 1.40 15.55 13.67
N ARG A 256 2.11 16.34 14.50
CA ARG A 256 1.78 17.76 14.73
C ARG A 256 1.94 18.59 13.46
N GLU A 257 3.02 18.37 12.70
CA GLU A 257 3.23 19.02 11.43
C GLU A 257 2.12 18.65 10.43
N ALA A 258 1.76 17.38 10.34
CA ALA A 258 0.62 16.93 9.53
C ALA A 258 -0.67 17.65 9.95
N PHE A 259 -0.97 17.71 11.26
CA PHE A 259 -2.14 18.41 11.79
C PHE A 259 -2.17 19.90 11.40
N GLY A 260 -1.02 20.57 11.47
CA GLY A 260 -0.87 21.99 11.10
C GLY A 260 -1.05 22.26 9.60
N ASN A 261 -0.66 21.30 8.75
CA ASN A 261 -0.69 21.46 7.29
C ASN A 261 -2.04 21.12 6.65
N ILE A 262 -2.91 20.31 7.32
CA ILE A 262 -4.23 20.01 6.78
C ILE A 262 -5.09 21.27 6.76
N LYS A 263 -5.32 21.81 5.57
CA LYS A 263 -6.18 22.98 5.36
C LYS A 263 -7.65 22.57 5.47
N LYS A 264 -8.49 23.51 5.92
CA LYS A 264 -9.93 23.36 5.70
C LYS A 264 -10.17 23.40 4.20
N PRO A 265 -10.91 22.45 3.61
CA PRO A 265 -11.17 22.46 2.18
C PRO A 265 -11.78 23.83 1.79
N SER A 266 -11.16 24.51 0.85
CA SER A 266 -11.67 25.79 0.35
C SER A 266 -13.02 25.56 -0.34
N ALA A 267 -13.88 26.59 -0.37
CA ALA A 267 -15.16 26.52 -1.08
C ALA A 267 -14.96 26.16 -2.58
N HIS A 268 -13.81 26.52 -3.15
CA HIS A 268 -13.46 26.21 -4.53
C HIS A 268 -13.08 24.73 -4.73
N GLN A 269 -12.40 24.12 -3.75
CA GLN A 269 -12.10 22.68 -3.76
C GLN A 269 -13.37 21.84 -3.66
N ARG A 270 -14.30 22.19 -2.76
CA ARG A 270 -15.61 21.53 -2.65
C ARG A 270 -16.45 21.63 -3.95
N LEU A 271 -16.37 22.77 -4.64
CA LEU A 271 -17.03 22.96 -5.94
C LEU A 271 -16.36 22.14 -7.05
N SER A 272 -15.03 22.02 -7.03
CA SER A 272 -14.26 21.21 -7.99
C SER A 272 -14.56 19.72 -7.82
N GLU A 273 -14.59 19.24 -6.59
CA GLU A 273 -14.96 17.86 -6.24
C GLU A 273 -16.39 17.54 -6.69
N ARG A 274 -17.34 18.41 -6.35
CA ARG A 274 -18.74 18.27 -6.79
C ARG A 274 -18.89 18.27 -8.31
N ASN A 275 -18.13 19.10 -9.02
CA ASN A 275 -18.12 19.14 -10.47
C ASN A 275 -17.45 17.91 -11.10
N HIS A 276 -16.42 17.35 -10.43
CA HIS A 276 -15.77 16.10 -10.84
C HIS A 276 -16.75 14.91 -10.71
N ASP A 277 -17.42 14.82 -9.58
CA ASP A 277 -18.44 13.78 -9.31
C ASP A 277 -19.61 13.87 -10.29
N LEU A 278 -20.10 15.07 -10.58
CA LEU A 278 -21.14 15.31 -11.57
C LEU A 278 -20.71 14.93 -13.00
N ARG A 279 -19.46 15.18 -13.38
CA ARG A 279 -18.92 14.77 -14.68
C ARG A 279 -18.74 13.24 -14.77
N GLN A 280 -18.35 12.58 -13.70
CA GLN A 280 -18.28 11.12 -13.66
C GLN A 280 -19.68 10.49 -13.73
N ALA A 281 -20.64 11.01 -12.98
CA ALA A 281 -22.02 10.56 -13.03
C ALA A 281 -22.65 10.78 -14.43
N SER A 282 -22.37 11.92 -15.07
CA SER A 282 -22.81 12.20 -16.44
C SER A 282 -22.21 11.26 -17.48
N LYS A 283 -20.90 10.90 -17.33
CA LYS A 283 -20.26 9.91 -18.21
C LYS A 283 -20.84 8.51 -18.01
N ALA A 284 -21.12 8.11 -16.77
CA ALA A 284 -21.76 6.83 -16.48
C ALA A 284 -23.13 6.72 -17.12
N LEU A 285 -23.96 7.76 -16.99
CA LEU A 285 -25.28 7.83 -17.61
C LEU A 285 -25.24 7.85 -19.15
N SER A 286 -24.22 8.47 -19.76
CA SER A 286 -24.06 8.46 -21.22
C SER A 286 -23.68 7.07 -21.73
N ASN A 287 -22.83 6.34 -21.01
CA ASN A 287 -22.44 4.97 -21.36
C ASN A 287 -23.63 4.00 -21.24
N GLU A 288 -24.45 4.11 -20.19
CA GLU A 288 -25.67 3.30 -20.05
C GLU A 288 -26.69 3.53 -21.17
N ARG A 289 -26.77 4.76 -21.69
CA ARG A 289 -27.66 5.06 -22.86
C ARG A 289 -27.13 4.44 -24.13
N THR A 290 -25.81 4.44 -24.32
CA THR A 290 -25.17 3.82 -25.50
C THR A 290 -25.34 2.31 -25.49
N ASP A 291 -25.19 1.65 -24.34
CA ASP A 291 -25.35 0.21 -24.20
C ASP A 291 -26.80 -0.22 -24.40
N ARG A 292 -27.79 0.56 -23.90
CA ARG A 292 -29.23 0.29 -24.16
C ARG A 292 -29.65 0.50 -25.62
N GLN A 293 -28.98 1.38 -26.36
CA GLN A 293 -29.22 1.54 -27.79
C GLN A 293 -28.67 0.36 -28.58
N ILE A 294 -27.50 -0.18 -28.21
CA ILE A 294 -26.93 -1.37 -28.85
C ILE A 294 -27.81 -2.59 -28.62
N ASP A 295 -28.26 -2.83 -27.38
CA ASP A 295 -29.19 -3.93 -27.05
C ASP A 295 -30.55 -3.84 -27.72
N SER A 296 -30.98 -2.65 -28.12
CA SER A 296 -32.25 -2.46 -28.85
C SER A 296 -32.10 -2.72 -30.34
N PHE A 297 -30.91 -2.57 -30.92
CA PHE A 297 -30.66 -2.88 -32.34
C PHE A 297 -30.56 -4.39 -32.58
N ASP A 298 -29.96 -5.15 -31.64
CA ASP A 298 -29.82 -6.61 -31.77
C ASP A 298 -31.17 -7.38 -31.64
N LYS A 299 -32.25 -6.75 -31.13
CA LYS A 299 -33.57 -7.37 -30.98
C LYS A 299 -34.51 -7.14 -32.14
N THR A 300 -34.09 -6.41 -33.18
CA THR A 300 -34.91 -6.10 -34.34
C THR A 300 -34.55 -6.89 -35.59
N GLU A 301 -33.57 -7.80 -35.52
CA GLU A 301 -33.19 -8.69 -36.65
C GLU A 301 -33.47 -10.17 -36.40
N HIS A 302 -34.61 -10.47 -35.74
CA HIS A 302 -35.11 -11.85 -35.71
C HIS A 302 -36.61 -11.88 -36.02
#